data_607218b59aa6f48f7b5afffde8674229
#
_entry.id   607218b59aa6f48f7b5afffde8674229
#
_cell.length_a   1.000
_cell.length_b   1.000
_cell.length_c   1.000
_cell.angle_alpha   90.00
_cell.angle_beta   90.00
_cell.angle_gamma   90.00
#
_symmetry.space_group_name_H-M   'P 1'
#
loop_
_entity.id
_entity.type
_entity.pdbx_description
1 polymer ?
#
loop_
_entity_poly.entity_id
_entity_poly.type
_entity_poly.pdbx_seq_one_letter_code
_entity_poly.pdbx_strand_id
1 'polypeptide(L)'
;HGYVVAAADYPLTHGGAPGKPNAVDVLNQPADVSFLIDSIIALSGSDKPFAGAIDTTRIGLMGYSLGGLTTELASYHATLRDPRIAAAVSVAGPTTGFTADFFATTDIPFLMIAGTLDYLINFDANAATIPALIPNGTLVGIEGGTHLGFGAIADPAFRFMRHPDSLGCAAVLA
;
A
#
# COMPACT_ATOMS: atom_id res chain seq x y z
N HIS A 1 11.20 17.92 1.70
CA HIS A 1 11.06 17.25 3.00
C HIS A 1 12.17 16.21 3.28
N GLY A 2 13.19 16.11 2.42
CA GLY A 2 14.36 15.25 2.66
C GLY A 2 14.13 13.75 2.43
N TYR A 3 13.11 13.37 1.67
CA TYR A 3 12.86 11.99 1.24
C TYR A 3 13.18 11.82 -0.24
N VAL A 4 13.78 10.68 -0.58
CA VAL A 4 13.75 10.14 -1.94
C VAL A 4 12.52 9.24 -2.04
N VAL A 5 11.68 9.47 -3.05
CA VAL A 5 10.46 8.71 -3.28
C VAL A 5 10.59 8.00 -4.63
N ALA A 6 10.30 6.70 -4.64
CA ALA A 6 10.25 5.90 -5.84
C ALA A 6 8.92 5.16 -5.91
N ALA A 7 8.34 5.07 -7.09
CA ALA A 7 7.15 4.29 -7.37
C ALA A 7 7.32 3.58 -8.71
N ALA A 8 6.81 2.36 -8.81
CA ALA A 8 6.83 1.58 -10.03
C ALA A 8 5.42 1.27 -10.50
N ASP A 9 5.24 1.21 -11.82
CA ASP A 9 4.05 0.61 -12.41
C ASP A 9 4.24 -0.91 -12.45
N TYR A 10 3.42 -1.64 -11.73
CA TYR A 10 3.48 -3.11 -11.72
C TYR A 10 2.97 -3.67 -13.06
N PRO A 11 3.69 -4.62 -13.67
CA PRO A 11 3.46 -5.03 -15.05
C PRO A 11 2.05 -5.57 -15.32
N LEU A 12 1.43 -6.25 -14.35
CA LEU A 12 0.18 -6.97 -14.55
C LEU A 12 -1.02 -6.40 -13.77
N THR A 13 -0.84 -5.35 -12.96
CA THR A 13 -1.93 -4.76 -12.17
C THR A 13 -2.32 -3.34 -12.59
N HIS A 14 -1.56 -2.69 -13.48
CA HIS A 14 -1.91 -1.36 -13.99
C HIS A 14 -2.99 -1.40 -15.07
N GLY A 15 -3.68 -0.28 -15.29
CA GLY A 15 -4.82 -0.20 -16.23
C GLY A 15 -4.53 -0.54 -17.69
N GLY A 16 -3.26 -0.49 -18.13
CA GLY A 16 -2.80 -0.87 -19.47
C GLY A 16 -2.18 -2.26 -19.55
N ALA A 17 -2.32 -3.09 -18.52
CA ALA A 17 -1.71 -4.42 -18.49
C ALA A 17 -2.22 -5.32 -19.63
N PRO A 18 -1.35 -6.11 -20.28
CA PRO A 18 -1.76 -7.06 -21.29
C PRO A 18 -2.79 -8.07 -20.75
N GLY A 19 -3.93 -8.19 -21.41
CA GLY A 19 -4.99 -9.11 -20.98
C GLY A 19 -5.88 -8.61 -19.84
N LYS A 20 -5.84 -7.31 -19.54
CA LYS A 20 -6.47 -6.60 -18.41
C LYS A 20 -5.71 -6.77 -17.07
N PRO A 21 -5.93 -5.88 -16.10
CA PRO A 21 -5.31 -5.98 -14.77
C PRO A 21 -5.65 -7.31 -14.08
N ASN A 22 -4.62 -7.95 -13.53
CA ASN A 22 -4.74 -9.20 -12.78
C ASN A 22 -4.36 -8.97 -11.31
N ALA A 23 -5.34 -8.86 -10.44
CA ALA A 23 -5.11 -8.60 -9.01
C ALA A 23 -4.34 -9.73 -8.30
N VAL A 24 -4.37 -10.96 -8.82
CA VAL A 24 -3.62 -12.10 -8.23
C VAL A 24 -2.11 -11.89 -8.32
N ASP A 25 -1.64 -11.08 -9.26
CA ASP A 25 -0.22 -10.72 -9.38
C ASP A 25 0.33 -9.95 -8.17
N VAL A 26 -0.52 -9.48 -7.27
CA VAL A 26 -0.10 -8.87 -5.99
C VAL A 26 0.86 -9.75 -5.20
N LEU A 27 0.80 -11.08 -5.36
CA LEU A 27 1.72 -12.01 -4.70
C LEU A 27 3.16 -11.92 -5.24
N ASN A 28 3.38 -11.40 -6.44
CA ASN A 28 4.69 -11.18 -7.04
C ASN A 28 5.26 -9.79 -6.71
N GLN A 29 4.40 -8.84 -6.37
CA GLN A 29 4.80 -7.44 -6.12
C GLN A 29 5.81 -7.23 -4.98
N PRO A 30 5.86 -8.04 -3.90
CA PRO A 30 6.95 -7.95 -2.92
C PRO A 30 8.35 -8.11 -3.53
N ALA A 31 8.51 -8.98 -4.54
CA ALA A 31 9.78 -9.13 -5.25
C ALA A 31 10.09 -7.90 -6.12
N ASP A 32 9.08 -7.30 -6.75
CA ASP A 32 9.23 -6.05 -7.49
C ASP A 32 9.63 -4.89 -6.56
N VAL A 33 9.07 -4.83 -5.35
CA VAL A 33 9.46 -3.87 -4.31
C VAL A 33 10.92 -4.05 -3.92
N SER A 34 11.37 -5.27 -3.68
CA SER A 34 12.77 -5.57 -3.36
C SER A 34 13.71 -5.17 -4.50
N PHE A 35 13.33 -5.46 -5.75
CA PHE A 35 14.07 -5.01 -6.93
C PHE A 35 14.15 -3.48 -7.05
N LEU A 36 13.05 -2.78 -6.75
CA LEU A 36 13.03 -1.31 -6.74
C LEU A 36 13.96 -0.75 -5.66
N ILE A 37 13.95 -1.32 -4.46
CA ILE A 37 14.86 -0.94 -3.37
C ILE A 37 16.32 -1.14 -3.81
N ASP A 38 16.68 -2.29 -4.39
CA ASP A 38 18.01 -2.56 -4.90
C ASP A 38 18.44 -1.52 -5.96
N SER A 39 17.54 -1.22 -6.88
CA SER A 39 17.77 -0.26 -7.96
C SER A 39 18.04 1.15 -7.43
N ILE A 40 17.27 1.60 -6.44
CA ILE A 40 17.43 2.92 -5.83
C ILE A 40 18.73 2.98 -5.00
N ILE A 41 19.06 1.94 -4.24
CA ILE A 41 20.30 1.85 -3.49
C ILE A 41 21.50 1.91 -4.46
N ALA A 42 21.44 1.24 -5.60
CA ALA A 42 22.48 1.28 -6.61
C ALA A 42 22.72 2.69 -7.18
N LEU A 43 21.70 3.56 -7.19
CA LEU A 43 21.82 4.96 -7.59
C LEU A 43 22.49 5.87 -6.54
N SER A 44 22.82 5.35 -5.36
CA SER A 44 23.52 6.09 -4.30
C SER A 44 25.04 5.99 -4.35
N GLY A 45 25.60 5.26 -5.34
CA GLY A 45 27.04 5.18 -5.57
C GLY A 45 27.68 6.56 -5.86
N SER A 46 29.00 6.67 -5.68
CA SER A 46 29.74 7.95 -5.71
C SER A 46 29.62 8.77 -7.01
N ASP A 47 29.34 8.09 -8.12
CA ASP A 47 29.19 8.65 -9.47
C ASP A 47 27.74 8.70 -9.95
N LYS A 48 26.77 8.47 -9.05
CA LYS A 48 25.36 8.36 -9.38
C LYS A 48 24.53 9.57 -8.90
N PRO A 49 23.30 9.74 -9.43
CA PRO A 49 22.45 10.91 -9.14
C PRO A 49 22.15 11.17 -7.66
N PHE A 50 22.11 10.11 -6.84
CA PHE A 50 21.81 10.19 -5.42
C PHE A 50 23.01 9.85 -4.54
N ALA A 51 24.24 10.19 -4.99
CA ALA A 51 25.48 9.89 -4.27
C ALA A 51 25.40 10.28 -2.79
N GLY A 52 25.44 9.29 -1.89
CA GLY A 52 25.39 9.48 -0.45
C GLY A 52 24.06 10.00 0.11
N ALA A 53 22.99 10.11 -0.70
CA ALA A 53 21.71 10.65 -0.28
C ALA A 53 20.74 9.59 0.24
N ILE A 54 20.99 8.29 0.01
CA ILE A 54 20.09 7.20 0.41
C ILE A 54 20.53 6.64 1.76
N ASP A 55 19.67 6.74 2.75
CA ASP A 55 19.83 6.07 4.04
C ASP A 55 19.13 4.70 3.98
N THR A 56 19.91 3.65 3.80
CA THR A 56 19.42 2.27 3.66
C THR A 56 18.85 1.68 4.97
N THR A 57 19.01 2.37 6.09
CA THR A 57 18.44 1.96 7.38
C THR A 57 17.05 2.54 7.65
N ARG A 58 16.58 3.45 6.78
CA ARG A 58 15.30 4.17 6.92
C ARG A 58 14.45 4.06 5.68
N ILE A 59 14.19 2.85 5.23
CA ILE A 59 13.33 2.56 4.09
C ILE A 59 11.89 2.37 4.58
N GLY A 60 10.98 3.24 4.15
CA GLY A 60 9.55 3.09 4.37
C GLY A 60 8.83 2.62 3.12
N LEU A 61 7.82 1.78 3.27
CA LEU A 61 6.94 1.36 2.19
C LEU A 61 5.54 1.91 2.42
N MET A 62 4.92 2.43 1.36
CA MET A 62 3.55 2.94 1.39
C MET A 62 2.79 2.49 0.16
N GLY A 63 1.55 2.05 0.34
CA GLY A 63 0.68 1.68 -0.76
C GLY A 63 -0.79 2.00 -0.50
N TYR A 64 -1.55 2.16 -1.60
CA TYR A 64 -2.98 2.43 -1.58
C TYR A 64 -3.75 1.24 -2.17
N SER A 65 -4.87 0.85 -1.54
CA SER A 65 -5.75 -0.22 -2.02
C SER A 65 -4.97 -1.54 -2.21
N LEU A 66 -4.90 -2.07 -3.42
CA LEU A 66 -4.06 -3.24 -3.74
C LEU A 66 -2.58 -3.01 -3.40
N GLY A 67 -2.08 -1.77 -3.56
CA GLY A 67 -0.74 -1.40 -3.11
C GLY A 67 -0.58 -1.43 -1.59
N GLY A 68 -1.67 -1.22 -0.83
CA GLY A 68 -1.71 -1.44 0.62
C GLY A 68 -1.47 -2.91 0.96
N LEU A 69 -2.13 -3.84 0.23
CA LEU A 69 -1.88 -5.28 0.37
C LEU A 69 -0.43 -5.64 0.01
N THR A 70 0.12 -5.06 -1.07
CA THR A 70 1.54 -5.23 -1.40
C THR A 70 2.44 -4.78 -0.26
N THR A 71 2.11 -3.64 0.37
CA THR A 71 2.84 -3.11 1.52
C THR A 71 2.82 -4.10 2.69
N GLU A 72 1.68 -4.68 3.00
CA GLU A 72 1.52 -5.66 4.07
C GLU A 72 2.30 -6.94 3.77
N LEU A 73 2.20 -7.46 2.54
CA LEU A 73 2.94 -8.65 2.12
C LEU A 73 4.46 -8.41 2.15
N ALA A 74 4.93 -7.31 1.57
CA ALA A 74 6.35 -6.99 1.50
C ALA A 74 6.96 -6.63 2.86
N SER A 75 6.14 -6.26 3.84
CA SER A 75 6.59 -5.86 5.18
C SER A 75 6.47 -6.96 6.23
N TYR A 76 5.44 -7.84 6.13
CA TYR A 76 5.10 -8.78 7.21
C TYR A 76 5.02 -10.24 6.79
N HIS A 77 4.86 -10.57 5.52
CA HIS A 77 4.73 -11.98 5.12
C HIS A 77 6.02 -12.76 5.41
N ALA A 78 5.90 -13.94 6.02
CA ALA A 78 7.03 -14.73 6.52
C ALA A 78 8.15 -15.00 5.48
N THR A 79 7.79 -15.12 4.20
CA THR A 79 8.74 -15.45 3.12
C THR A 79 8.83 -14.39 2.02
N LEU A 80 7.87 -13.46 1.93
CA LEU A 80 7.86 -12.43 0.89
C LEU A 80 8.37 -11.08 1.38
N ARG A 81 8.49 -10.88 2.69
CA ARG A 81 8.93 -9.60 3.25
C ARG A 81 10.36 -9.26 2.88
N ASP A 82 10.61 -7.99 2.66
CA ASP A 82 11.97 -7.44 2.55
C ASP A 82 12.41 -6.91 3.94
N PRO A 83 13.45 -7.49 4.55
CA PRO A 83 13.87 -7.10 5.91
C PRO A 83 14.46 -5.69 6.01
N ARG A 84 14.69 -5.01 4.90
CA ARG A 84 15.16 -3.61 4.87
C ARG A 84 14.05 -2.60 5.11
N ILE A 85 12.78 -3.02 4.98
CA ILE A 85 11.62 -2.14 5.25
C ILE A 85 11.55 -1.90 6.76
N ALA A 86 11.68 -0.64 7.16
CA ALA A 86 11.72 -0.19 8.54
C ALA A 86 10.40 0.43 9.05
N ALA A 87 9.47 0.74 8.14
CA ALA A 87 8.13 1.23 8.46
C ALA A 87 7.17 0.96 7.29
N ALA A 88 5.90 0.73 7.59
CA ALA A 88 4.88 0.45 6.60
C ALA A 88 3.64 1.34 6.77
N VAL A 89 3.12 1.86 5.65
CA VAL A 89 1.85 2.62 5.61
C VAL A 89 0.92 1.98 4.59
N SER A 90 -0.23 1.49 5.05
CA SER A 90 -1.30 0.99 4.20
C SER A 90 -2.43 2.01 4.14
N VAL A 91 -2.78 2.47 2.95
CA VAL A 91 -3.90 3.37 2.73
C VAL A 91 -5.04 2.57 2.10
N ALA A 92 -6.09 2.36 2.86
CA ALA A 92 -7.26 1.58 2.44
C ALA A 92 -6.90 0.18 1.88
N GLY A 93 -5.86 -0.46 2.44
CA GLY A 93 -5.45 -1.80 2.05
C GLY A 93 -6.36 -2.88 2.65
N PRO A 94 -6.60 -3.98 1.92
CA PRO A 94 -7.38 -5.10 2.44
C PRO A 94 -6.55 -5.94 3.42
N THR A 95 -7.05 -6.13 4.64
CA THR A 95 -6.44 -6.95 5.68
C THR A 95 -7.29 -8.17 6.06
N THR A 96 -8.46 -8.31 5.45
CA THR A 96 -9.37 -9.43 5.73
C THR A 96 -8.67 -10.76 5.49
N GLY A 97 -8.68 -11.63 6.49
CA GLY A 97 -8.04 -12.94 6.46
C GLY A 97 -6.62 -12.97 7.02
N PHE A 98 -6.01 -11.83 7.32
CA PHE A 98 -4.76 -11.80 8.07
C PHE A 98 -5.02 -12.00 9.57
N THR A 99 -4.08 -12.68 10.22
CA THR A 99 -4.10 -12.94 11.67
C THR A 99 -2.98 -12.17 12.38
N ALA A 100 -3.03 -12.12 13.69
CA ALA A 100 -1.94 -11.55 14.48
C ALA A 100 -0.58 -12.24 14.19
N ASP A 101 -0.59 -13.54 13.93
CA ASP A 101 0.64 -14.30 13.59
C ASP A 101 1.26 -13.83 12.27
N PHE A 102 0.44 -13.40 11.29
CA PHE A 102 0.95 -12.81 10.05
C PHE A 102 1.78 -11.57 10.33
N PHE A 103 1.31 -10.70 11.23
CA PHE A 103 1.99 -9.46 11.58
C PHE A 103 3.10 -9.62 12.62
N ALA A 104 3.15 -10.76 13.31
CA ALA A 104 4.17 -11.04 14.34
C ALA A 104 5.57 -11.37 13.79
N THR A 105 5.75 -11.36 12.47
CA THR A 105 7.05 -11.66 11.83
C THR A 105 8.09 -10.55 12.01
N THR A 106 7.67 -9.35 12.39
CA THR A 106 8.53 -8.17 12.60
C THR A 106 7.82 -7.14 13.50
N ASP A 107 8.61 -6.30 14.18
CA ASP A 107 8.12 -5.24 15.08
C ASP A 107 8.12 -3.85 14.44
N ILE A 108 8.21 -3.76 13.13
CA ILE A 108 8.23 -2.45 12.47
C ILE A 108 6.90 -1.70 12.69
N PRO A 109 6.94 -0.36 12.80
CA PRO A 109 5.73 0.42 12.94
C PRO A 109 4.84 0.32 11.69
N PHE A 110 3.53 0.22 11.93
CA PHE A 110 2.51 0.15 10.89
C PHE A 110 1.49 1.27 11.07
N LEU A 111 1.14 1.95 9.99
CA LEU A 111 0.05 2.91 9.94
C LEU A 111 -0.98 2.48 8.90
N MET A 112 -2.22 2.29 9.34
CA MET A 112 -3.39 2.17 8.47
C MET A 112 -4.10 3.53 8.40
N ILE A 113 -4.39 3.98 7.18
CA ILE A 113 -5.26 5.14 6.94
C ILE A 113 -6.44 4.66 6.10
N ALA A 114 -7.66 4.84 6.57
CA ALA A 114 -8.85 4.36 5.85
C ALA A 114 -10.06 5.28 6.06
N GLY A 115 -10.95 5.31 5.09
CA GLY A 115 -12.21 6.04 5.18
C GLY A 115 -13.31 5.20 5.84
N THR A 116 -14.12 5.80 6.72
CA THR A 116 -15.20 5.08 7.42
C THR A 116 -16.37 4.71 6.50
N LEU A 117 -16.46 5.31 5.31
CA LEU A 117 -17.42 4.98 4.25
C LEU A 117 -16.77 4.33 3.05
N ASP A 118 -15.69 3.56 3.25
CA ASP A 118 -15.09 2.77 2.20
C ASP A 118 -15.98 1.57 1.86
N TYR A 119 -16.55 1.57 0.66
CA TYR A 119 -17.43 0.51 0.16
C TYR A 119 -16.69 -0.61 -0.59
N LEU A 120 -15.44 -0.36 -1.02
CA LEU A 120 -14.64 -1.37 -1.72
C LEU A 120 -13.87 -2.23 -0.72
N ILE A 121 -13.22 -1.60 0.24
CA ILE A 121 -12.49 -2.26 1.33
C ILE A 121 -13.18 -1.87 2.64
N ASN A 122 -14.15 -2.66 3.05
CA ASN A 122 -14.98 -2.35 4.22
C ASN A 122 -14.13 -2.00 5.45
N PHE A 123 -14.40 -0.83 6.03
CA PHE A 123 -13.63 -0.28 7.15
C PHE A 123 -13.60 -1.22 8.36
N ASP A 124 -14.75 -1.73 8.78
CA ASP A 124 -14.86 -2.55 10.00
C ASP A 124 -14.18 -3.91 9.84
N ALA A 125 -14.26 -4.50 8.63
CA ALA A 125 -13.66 -5.81 8.36
C ALA A 125 -12.15 -5.75 8.09
N ASN A 126 -11.60 -4.55 7.83
CA ASN A 126 -10.19 -4.35 7.48
C ASN A 126 -9.51 -3.38 8.45
N ALA A 127 -9.63 -2.09 8.23
CA ALA A 127 -8.88 -1.08 8.98
C ALA A 127 -9.13 -1.11 10.49
N ALA A 128 -10.40 -1.28 10.92
CA ALA A 128 -10.76 -1.29 12.33
C ALA A 128 -10.15 -2.48 13.12
N THR A 129 -9.68 -3.52 12.43
CA THR A 129 -9.05 -4.69 13.06
C THR A 129 -7.58 -4.45 13.42
N ILE A 130 -6.91 -3.46 12.81
CA ILE A 130 -5.46 -3.21 12.94
C ILE A 130 -4.99 -3.08 14.39
N PRO A 131 -5.64 -2.32 15.28
CA PRO A 131 -5.16 -2.19 16.66
C PRO A 131 -5.14 -3.51 17.45
N ALA A 132 -5.97 -4.49 17.03
CA ALA A 132 -5.99 -5.82 17.63
C ALA A 132 -5.00 -6.80 17.00
N LEU A 133 -4.63 -6.58 15.73
CA LEU A 133 -3.75 -7.47 14.97
C LEU A 133 -2.27 -7.11 15.10
N ILE A 134 -1.96 -5.81 15.23
CA ILE A 134 -0.59 -5.29 15.21
C ILE A 134 -0.33 -4.50 16.49
N PRO A 135 0.53 -4.98 17.43
CA PRO A 135 0.78 -4.28 18.69
C PRO A 135 1.30 -2.84 18.53
N ASN A 136 2.12 -2.59 17.49
CA ASN A 136 2.65 -1.27 17.15
C ASN A 136 1.85 -0.62 15.98
N GLY A 137 0.64 -1.12 15.72
CA GLY A 137 -0.22 -0.63 14.65
C GLY A 137 -0.99 0.62 15.08
N THR A 138 -0.99 1.61 14.22
CA THR A 138 -1.79 2.83 14.37
C THR A 138 -2.86 2.87 13.29
N LEU A 139 -4.10 3.21 13.68
CA LEU A 139 -5.22 3.44 12.77
C LEU A 139 -5.57 4.93 12.75
N VAL A 140 -5.66 5.48 11.56
CA VAL A 140 -6.27 6.79 11.28
C VAL A 140 -7.52 6.59 10.45
N GLY A 141 -8.69 6.68 11.08
CA GLY A 141 -9.98 6.66 10.40
C GLY A 141 -10.37 8.07 9.93
N ILE A 142 -10.67 8.22 8.64
CA ILE A 142 -11.18 9.46 8.07
C ILE A 142 -12.70 9.39 8.03
N GLU A 143 -13.35 10.16 8.91
CA GLU A 143 -14.80 10.19 9.00
C GLU A 143 -15.45 10.61 7.69
N GLY A 144 -16.39 9.81 7.17
CA GLY A 144 -17.03 10.05 5.88
C GLY A 144 -16.13 9.85 4.67
N GLY A 145 -14.86 9.47 4.87
CA GLY A 145 -13.94 9.16 3.78
C GLY A 145 -14.37 7.91 3.01
N THR A 146 -14.17 7.91 1.70
CA THR A 146 -14.46 6.78 0.80
C THR A 146 -13.17 6.23 0.22
N HIS A 147 -13.22 5.02 -0.39
CA HIS A 147 -12.07 4.41 -1.02
C HIS A 147 -11.43 5.33 -2.06
N LEU A 148 -12.20 5.76 -3.05
CA LEU A 148 -11.73 6.60 -4.16
C LEU A 148 -11.39 8.04 -3.72
N GLY A 149 -11.80 8.44 -2.51
CA GLY A 149 -11.44 9.73 -1.92
C GLY A 149 -9.93 9.93 -1.71
N PHE A 150 -9.14 8.86 -1.69
CA PHE A 150 -7.67 8.91 -1.63
C PHE A 150 -6.99 9.08 -2.99
N GLY A 151 -7.73 8.89 -4.09
CA GLY A 151 -7.19 8.96 -5.43
C GLY A 151 -7.40 10.32 -6.10
N ALA A 152 -6.85 10.49 -7.31
CA ALA A 152 -7.07 11.66 -8.15
C ALA A 152 -8.55 11.88 -8.54
N ILE A 153 -9.41 10.88 -8.32
CA ILE A 153 -10.87 10.93 -8.51
C ILE A 153 -11.56 11.74 -7.40
N ALA A 154 -10.84 12.13 -6.33
CA ALA A 154 -11.28 13.12 -5.35
C ALA A 154 -11.48 14.54 -5.95
N ASP A 155 -11.39 14.69 -7.27
CA ASP A 155 -11.67 15.93 -8.00
C ASP A 155 -13.04 16.48 -7.59
N PRO A 156 -13.13 17.79 -7.31
CA PRO A 156 -14.38 18.50 -7.04
C PRO A 156 -15.50 18.25 -8.05
N ALA A 157 -15.18 17.91 -9.30
CA ALA A 157 -16.14 17.52 -10.33
C ALA A 157 -16.98 16.28 -9.95
N PHE A 158 -16.46 15.39 -9.08
CA PHE A 158 -17.17 14.19 -8.61
C PHE A 158 -17.93 14.39 -7.30
N ARG A 159 -17.93 15.61 -6.71
CA ARG A 159 -18.68 15.93 -5.47
C ARG A 159 -20.20 15.70 -5.57
N PHE A 160 -20.72 15.63 -6.79
CA PHE A 160 -22.14 15.39 -7.04
C PHE A 160 -22.51 13.90 -7.06
N MET A 161 -21.53 13.01 -7.00
CA MET A 161 -21.79 11.57 -6.94
C MET A 161 -22.14 11.17 -5.50
N ARG A 162 -23.30 10.54 -5.35
CA ARG A 162 -23.83 10.15 -4.04
C ARG A 162 -22.91 9.16 -3.30
N HIS A 163 -22.12 8.39 -4.07
CA HIS A 163 -21.08 7.46 -3.60
C HIS A 163 -19.97 7.39 -4.67
N PRO A 164 -18.84 8.08 -4.51
CA PRO A 164 -17.74 8.02 -5.47
C PRO A 164 -17.21 6.58 -5.67
N ASP A 165 -17.31 5.71 -4.66
CA ASP A 165 -16.91 4.31 -4.76
C ASP A 165 -17.81 3.48 -5.71
N SER A 166 -18.99 3.96 -6.08
CA SER A 166 -19.87 3.27 -7.04
C SER A 166 -19.22 3.10 -8.42
N LEU A 167 -18.34 4.01 -8.82
CA LEU A 167 -17.55 3.89 -10.05
C LEU A 167 -16.52 2.75 -9.97
N GLY A 168 -15.87 2.61 -8.80
CA GLY A 168 -14.93 1.52 -8.55
C GLY A 168 -15.61 0.16 -8.55
N CYS A 169 -16.78 0.04 -7.93
CA CYS A 169 -17.57 -1.19 -7.95
C CYS A 169 -17.98 -1.58 -9.37
N ALA A 170 -18.42 -0.64 -10.19
CA ALA A 170 -18.77 -0.92 -11.58
C ALA A 170 -17.57 -1.38 -12.41
N ALA A 171 -16.36 -0.84 -12.15
CA ALA A 171 -15.14 -1.23 -12.87
C ALA A 171 -14.61 -2.61 -12.45
N VAL A 172 -14.87 -3.03 -11.20
CA VAL A 172 -14.42 -4.35 -10.67
C VAL A 172 -15.38 -5.47 -11.05
N LEU A 173 -16.66 -5.15 -11.26
CA LEU A 173 -17.72 -6.12 -11.58
C LEU A 173 -18.01 -6.25 -13.10
N ALA A 174 -17.36 -5.44 -13.93
CA ALA A 174 -17.46 -5.47 -15.39
C ALA A 174 -16.33 -6.29 -16.03
#